data_7506c0b545c91c47c2d477f441d208f8
#
_entry.id   7506c0b545c91c47c2d477f441d208f8
#
_cell.length_a   1.000
_cell.length_b   1.000
_cell.length_c   1.000
_cell.angle_alpha   90.00
_cell.angle_beta   90.00
_cell.angle_gamma   90.00
#
_symmetry.space_group_name_H-M   'P 1'
#
loop_
_entity.id
_entity.type
_entity.pdbx_description
1 polymer ?
#
loop_
_entity_poly.entity_id
_entity_poly.type
_entity_poly.pdbx_seq_one_letter_code
_entity_poly.pdbx_strand_id
1 'polypeptide(L)'
;AREPDEPDAQRQVILDILMDTTHTRPPFAPPFLVDGDITIAHAANILHYLGPKIGLAPDSEGDIYFAHQLQLTITDLLMEVHDTHHPITSQMYYEDQIEESKKRAAAFVEMRIPKHLAYYEKILTNNPSGSGWLIGEDLSYPDLSLFQVIEGLRYAFPNGFGKAEGEYPHVIELRDKVAERPKTANYLASERRIDFNTMGVFRHYPELDPA
;
A
#
# COMPACT_ATOMS: atom_id res chain seq x y z
N ALA A 1 -14.63 2.67 13.50
CA ALA A 1 -15.91 2.88 12.83
C ALA A 1 -15.93 4.32 12.34
N ARG A 2 -16.12 4.49 11.03
CA ARG A 2 -16.26 5.82 10.43
C ARG A 2 -17.72 6.22 10.62
N GLU A 3 -17.99 7.25 11.40
CA GLU A 3 -19.28 7.92 11.31
C GLU A 3 -19.27 8.84 10.09
N PRO A 4 -20.23 8.71 9.16
CA PRO A 4 -20.16 9.40 7.86
C PRO A 4 -20.39 10.92 7.91
N ASP A 5 -20.93 11.45 9.00
CA ASP A 5 -21.64 12.72 8.98
C ASP A 5 -20.87 13.92 9.56
N GLU A 6 -19.60 13.78 10.03
CA GLU A 6 -18.82 14.92 10.51
C GLU A 6 -17.34 14.87 10.09
N PRO A 7 -17.00 15.26 8.84
CA PRO A 7 -15.60 15.35 8.40
C PRO A 7 -14.75 16.26 9.29
N ASP A 8 -15.34 17.30 9.85
CA ASP A 8 -14.66 18.26 10.72
C ASP A 8 -14.36 17.70 12.12
N ALA A 9 -15.24 16.88 12.70
CA ALA A 9 -14.99 16.23 13.98
C ALA A 9 -13.86 15.21 13.92
N GLN A 10 -13.81 14.39 12.85
CA GLN A 10 -12.71 13.44 12.62
C GLN A 10 -11.37 14.15 12.40
N ARG A 11 -11.38 15.25 11.66
CA ARG A 11 -10.21 16.10 11.45
C ARG A 11 -9.73 16.71 12.75
N GLN A 12 -10.66 17.17 13.61
CA GLN A 12 -10.32 17.76 14.90
C GLN A 12 -9.64 16.74 15.82
N VAL A 13 -10.15 15.51 15.92
CA VAL A 13 -9.51 14.44 16.71
C VAL A 13 -8.07 14.16 16.24
N ILE A 14 -7.83 14.16 14.93
CA ILE A 14 -6.49 14.01 14.38
C ILE A 14 -5.60 15.18 14.80
N LEU A 15 -6.08 16.40 14.66
CA LEU A 15 -5.34 17.61 15.03
C LEU A 15 -5.04 17.66 16.53
N ASP A 16 -5.99 17.30 17.39
CA ASP A 16 -5.82 17.27 18.83
C ASP A 16 -4.65 16.35 19.23
N ILE A 17 -4.56 15.17 18.62
CA ILE A 17 -3.46 14.22 18.88
C ILE A 17 -2.12 14.75 18.35
N LEU A 18 -2.10 15.32 17.14
CA LEU A 18 -0.88 15.86 16.54
C LEU A 18 -0.34 17.10 17.25
N MET A 19 -1.22 17.90 17.83
CA MET A 19 -0.89 19.15 18.52
C MET A 19 -0.70 19.00 20.03
N ASP A 20 -0.92 17.81 20.58
CA ASP A 20 -0.71 17.54 22.01
C ASP A 20 0.79 17.54 22.34
N THR A 21 1.24 18.65 22.88
CA THR A 21 2.63 18.85 23.33
C THR A 21 3.01 18.02 24.57
N THR A 22 2.03 17.39 25.22
CA THR A 22 2.26 16.52 26.39
C THR A 22 2.44 15.06 26.02
N HIS A 23 2.11 14.69 24.79
CA HIS A 23 2.22 13.32 24.31
C HIS A 23 3.70 12.88 24.24
N THR A 24 4.08 11.87 25.03
CA THR A 24 5.48 11.41 25.14
C THR A 24 5.98 10.67 23.89
N ARG A 25 5.08 10.19 23.03
CA ARG A 25 5.38 9.47 21.77
C ARG A 25 4.46 9.97 20.65
N PRO A 26 4.55 11.25 20.27
CA PRO A 26 3.62 11.83 19.30
C PRO A 26 3.81 11.19 17.92
N PRO A 27 2.72 10.93 17.18
CA PRO A 27 2.82 10.57 15.79
C PRO A 27 3.29 11.78 14.95
N PHE A 28 4.12 11.56 13.95
CA PHE A 28 4.57 12.64 13.05
C PHE A 28 3.43 13.13 12.15
N ALA A 29 2.63 12.18 11.63
CA ALA A 29 1.52 12.42 10.70
C ALA A 29 0.59 11.19 10.64
N PRO A 30 -0.64 11.31 10.12
CA PRO A 30 -1.47 10.16 9.79
C PRO A 30 -0.81 9.29 8.69
N PRO A 31 -1.09 7.99 8.64
CA PRO A 31 -2.00 7.27 9.52
C PRO A 31 -1.39 6.96 10.89
N PHE A 32 -2.21 7.01 11.92
CA PHE A 32 -1.87 6.48 13.25
C PHE A 32 -3.05 5.72 13.86
N LEU A 33 -2.73 4.79 14.75
CA LEU A 33 -3.67 3.97 15.51
C LEU A 33 -3.53 4.31 16.99
N VAL A 34 -4.66 4.43 17.67
CA VAL A 34 -4.72 4.52 19.15
C VAL A 34 -5.43 3.27 19.67
N ASP A 35 -4.77 2.53 20.56
CA ASP A 35 -5.29 1.33 21.21
C ASP A 35 -4.98 1.43 22.73
N GLY A 36 -5.92 1.93 23.51
CA GLY A 36 -5.69 2.28 24.92
C GLY A 36 -4.60 3.35 25.06
N ASP A 37 -3.55 3.03 25.79
CA ASP A 37 -2.40 3.92 26.03
C ASP A 37 -1.31 3.84 24.91
N ILE A 38 -1.56 3.04 23.87
CA ILE A 38 -0.61 2.83 22.78
C ILE A 38 -1.01 3.69 21.59
N THR A 39 -0.09 4.56 21.16
CA THR A 39 -0.21 5.29 19.88
C THR A 39 0.87 4.83 18.93
N ILE A 40 0.46 4.37 17.75
CA ILE A 40 1.35 3.81 16.73
C ILE A 40 1.11 4.54 15.41
N ALA A 41 2.17 5.06 14.81
CA ALA A 41 2.14 5.68 13.50
C ALA A 41 2.85 4.81 12.45
N HIS A 42 2.74 5.19 11.19
CA HIS A 42 3.15 4.49 9.98
C HIS A 42 2.37 3.20 9.68
N ALA A 43 1.84 3.10 8.45
CA ALA A 43 1.04 1.95 8.02
C ALA A 43 1.75 0.61 8.26
N ALA A 44 3.05 0.52 7.93
CA ALA A 44 3.83 -0.71 8.15
C ALA A 44 3.87 -1.11 9.63
N ASN A 45 4.10 -0.16 10.52
CA ASN A 45 4.15 -0.41 11.96
C ASN A 45 2.77 -0.75 12.54
N ILE A 46 1.71 -0.07 12.06
CA ILE A 46 0.31 -0.39 12.43
C ILE A 46 -0.04 -1.82 12.02
N LEU A 47 0.33 -2.24 10.81
CA LEU A 47 0.06 -3.59 10.32
C LEU A 47 0.87 -4.65 11.09
N HIS A 48 2.13 -4.36 11.44
CA HIS A 48 2.94 -5.22 12.29
C HIS A 48 2.33 -5.40 13.70
N TYR A 49 1.73 -4.36 14.25
CA TYR A 49 1.03 -4.41 15.54
C TYR A 49 -0.31 -5.14 15.47
N LEU A 50 -1.11 -4.86 14.43
CA LEU A 50 -2.44 -5.44 14.27
C LEU A 50 -2.42 -6.88 13.76
N GLY A 51 -1.48 -7.23 12.88
CA GLY A 51 -1.41 -8.53 12.22
C GLY A 51 -1.56 -9.70 13.19
N PRO A 52 -0.73 -9.81 14.25
CA PRO A 52 -0.86 -10.88 15.24
C PRO A 52 -2.20 -10.86 15.99
N LYS A 53 -2.73 -9.67 16.30
CA LYS A 53 -3.99 -9.52 17.05
C LYS A 53 -5.22 -10.01 16.30
N ILE A 54 -5.16 -10.01 14.97
CA ILE A 54 -6.29 -10.37 14.10
C ILE A 54 -6.04 -11.63 13.27
N GLY A 55 -4.96 -12.38 13.56
CA GLY A 55 -4.62 -13.63 12.87
C GLY A 55 -4.15 -13.41 11.41
N LEU A 56 -3.45 -12.30 11.15
CA LEU A 56 -2.88 -11.95 9.85
C LEU A 56 -1.36 -11.77 9.91
N ALA A 57 -0.69 -12.49 10.80
CA ALA A 57 0.76 -12.56 10.89
C ALA A 57 1.20 -14.01 11.03
N PRO A 58 2.38 -14.40 10.53
CA PRO A 58 2.95 -15.70 10.78
C PRO A 58 3.37 -15.86 12.26
N ASP A 59 3.55 -17.12 12.70
CA ASP A 59 3.87 -17.44 14.09
C ASP A 59 5.38 -17.55 14.36
N SER A 60 6.18 -17.95 13.37
CA SER A 60 7.63 -18.11 13.58
C SER A 60 8.33 -16.75 13.63
N GLU A 61 9.33 -16.61 14.51
CA GLU A 61 10.09 -15.37 14.64
C GLU A 61 10.71 -14.93 13.32
N GLY A 62 11.28 -15.84 12.55
CA GLY A 62 11.88 -15.55 11.26
C GLY A 62 10.84 -15.01 10.25
N ASP A 63 9.66 -15.62 10.20
CA ASP A 63 8.60 -15.21 9.29
C ASP A 63 7.94 -13.90 9.72
N ILE A 64 7.87 -13.60 11.02
CA ILE A 64 7.41 -12.30 11.53
C ILE A 64 8.29 -11.17 11.01
N TYR A 65 9.62 -11.32 11.10
CA TYR A 65 10.55 -10.33 10.57
C TYR A 65 10.51 -10.27 9.04
N PHE A 66 10.34 -11.41 8.37
CA PHE A 66 10.21 -11.45 6.92
C PHE A 66 8.93 -10.76 6.45
N ALA A 67 7.80 -10.99 7.12
CA ALA A 67 6.55 -10.27 6.86
C ALA A 67 6.72 -8.76 6.99
N HIS A 68 7.42 -8.31 8.04
CA HIS A 68 7.70 -6.89 8.23
C HIS A 68 8.65 -6.34 7.17
N GLN A 69 9.69 -7.10 6.76
CA GLN A 69 10.58 -6.73 5.66
C GLN A 69 9.80 -6.53 4.35
N LEU A 70 8.87 -7.45 4.02
CA LEU A 70 8.04 -7.32 2.82
C LEU A 70 7.17 -6.05 2.89
N GLN A 71 6.59 -5.77 4.05
CA GLN A 71 5.79 -4.57 4.26
C GLN A 71 6.61 -3.28 4.13
N LEU A 72 7.85 -3.25 4.60
CA LEU A 72 8.76 -2.12 4.41
C LEU A 72 9.12 -1.93 2.93
N THR A 73 9.35 -3.02 2.20
CA THR A 73 9.59 -2.97 0.74
C THR A 73 8.36 -2.43 -0.01
N ILE A 74 7.15 -2.78 0.44
CA ILE A 74 5.90 -2.19 -0.09
C ILE A 74 5.84 -0.69 0.22
N THR A 75 6.26 -0.27 1.41
CA THR A 75 6.29 1.15 1.78
C THR A 75 7.26 1.93 0.88
N ASP A 76 8.44 1.37 0.58
CA ASP A 76 9.39 1.98 -0.36
C ASP A 76 8.77 2.11 -1.76
N LEU A 77 8.09 1.07 -2.24
CA LEU A 77 7.38 1.12 -3.54
C LEU A 77 6.30 2.21 -3.54
N LEU A 78 5.52 2.36 -2.47
CA LEU A 78 4.51 3.42 -2.36
C LEU A 78 5.12 4.82 -2.42
N MET A 79 6.30 5.02 -1.83
CA MET A 79 7.04 6.28 -1.95
C MET A 79 7.50 6.53 -3.39
N GLU A 80 7.98 5.49 -4.08
CA GLU A 80 8.33 5.61 -5.50
C GLU A 80 7.13 5.95 -6.40
N VAL A 81 5.94 5.38 -6.10
CA VAL A 81 4.69 5.74 -6.78
C VAL A 81 4.34 7.21 -6.52
N HIS A 82 4.41 7.65 -5.26
CA HIS A 82 4.14 9.04 -4.90
C HIS A 82 5.07 10.01 -5.64
N ASP A 83 6.35 9.67 -5.75
CA ASP A 83 7.35 10.49 -6.44
C ASP A 83 7.12 10.58 -7.95
N THR A 84 6.28 9.72 -8.56
CA THR A 84 5.95 9.87 -9.99
C THR A 84 5.15 11.13 -10.27
N HIS A 85 4.39 11.62 -9.30
CA HIS A 85 3.60 12.85 -9.45
C HIS A 85 4.03 14.00 -8.50
N HIS A 86 4.98 13.75 -7.59
CA HIS A 86 5.59 14.76 -6.73
C HIS A 86 7.13 14.56 -6.64
N PRO A 87 7.86 14.61 -7.78
CA PRO A 87 9.27 14.25 -7.83
C PRO A 87 10.20 15.26 -7.16
N ILE A 88 9.82 16.54 -7.08
CA ILE A 88 10.63 17.59 -6.46
C ILE A 88 10.28 17.71 -4.98
N THR A 89 9.00 17.89 -4.66
CA THR A 89 8.51 17.96 -3.29
C THR A 89 7.00 17.77 -3.23
N SER A 90 6.53 17.14 -2.14
CA SER A 90 5.09 17.00 -1.86
C SER A 90 4.38 18.32 -1.52
N GLN A 91 5.13 19.41 -1.32
CA GLN A 91 4.57 20.75 -1.04
C GLN A 91 4.23 21.55 -2.30
N MET A 92 4.70 21.14 -3.47
CA MET A 92 4.33 21.72 -4.74
C MET A 92 3.12 20.99 -5.32
N TYR A 93 2.29 21.72 -6.07
CA TYR A 93 1.23 21.07 -6.84
C TYR A 93 1.82 20.26 -8.00
N TYR A 94 1.07 19.25 -8.46
CA TYR A 94 1.48 18.43 -9.61
C TYR A 94 1.76 19.31 -10.86
N GLU A 95 0.92 20.29 -11.08
CA GLU A 95 0.97 21.23 -12.20
C GLU A 95 2.28 22.03 -12.27
N ASP A 96 2.95 22.20 -11.12
CA ASP A 96 4.22 22.95 -11.02
C ASP A 96 5.46 22.07 -11.29
N GLN A 97 5.29 20.73 -11.47
CA GLN A 97 6.38 19.78 -11.63
C GLN A 97 6.10 18.68 -12.67
N ILE A 98 5.26 18.97 -13.67
CA ILE A 98 4.81 17.99 -14.70
C ILE A 98 5.99 17.40 -15.48
N GLU A 99 6.96 18.22 -15.91
CA GLU A 99 8.07 17.75 -16.74
C GLU A 99 9.02 16.80 -15.96
N GLU A 100 9.25 17.05 -14.69
CA GLU A 100 9.98 16.17 -13.80
C GLU A 100 9.18 14.91 -13.51
N SER A 101 7.86 15.03 -13.33
CA SER A 101 6.93 13.92 -13.13
C SER A 101 6.95 12.95 -14.32
N LYS A 102 6.92 13.44 -15.56
CA LYS A 102 7.04 12.61 -16.76
C LYS A 102 8.32 11.78 -16.77
N LYS A 103 9.45 12.40 -16.45
CA LYS A 103 10.75 11.70 -16.40
C LYS A 103 10.78 10.66 -15.29
N ARG A 104 10.26 11.00 -14.11
CA ARG A 104 10.21 10.11 -12.96
C ARG A 104 9.28 8.92 -13.23
N ALA A 105 8.09 9.17 -13.77
CA ALA A 105 7.12 8.14 -14.11
C ALA A 105 7.63 7.18 -15.18
N ALA A 106 8.26 7.68 -16.25
CA ALA A 106 8.86 6.82 -17.27
C ALA A 106 9.91 5.88 -16.68
N ALA A 107 10.83 6.38 -15.86
CA ALA A 107 11.83 5.55 -15.18
C ALA A 107 11.19 4.56 -14.19
N PHE A 108 10.13 4.96 -13.49
CA PHE A 108 9.41 4.09 -12.57
C PHE A 108 8.73 2.92 -13.32
N VAL A 109 7.99 3.23 -14.37
CA VAL A 109 7.27 2.22 -15.18
C VAL A 109 8.26 1.25 -15.84
N GLU A 110 9.33 1.77 -16.46
CA GLU A 110 10.29 0.95 -17.22
C GLU A 110 11.18 0.08 -16.32
N MET A 111 11.64 0.62 -15.19
CA MET A 111 12.68 -0.04 -14.39
C MET A 111 12.21 -0.51 -13.02
N ARG A 112 11.28 0.23 -12.38
CA ARG A 112 10.96 -0.05 -10.98
C ARG A 112 9.78 -0.99 -10.82
N ILE A 113 8.71 -0.83 -11.59
CA ILE A 113 7.59 -1.79 -11.60
C ILE A 113 8.10 -3.21 -11.85
N PRO A 114 8.85 -3.50 -12.94
CA PRO A 114 9.36 -4.85 -13.19
C PRO A 114 10.25 -5.38 -12.06
N LYS A 115 11.10 -4.54 -11.48
CA LYS A 115 11.98 -4.96 -10.38
C LYS A 115 11.20 -5.40 -9.14
N HIS A 116 10.17 -4.65 -8.75
CA HIS A 116 9.34 -4.99 -7.60
C HIS A 116 8.48 -6.22 -7.87
N LEU A 117 7.85 -6.30 -9.04
CA LEU A 117 7.04 -7.47 -9.41
C LEU A 117 7.88 -8.75 -9.46
N ALA A 118 9.07 -8.71 -10.08
CA ALA A 118 10.00 -9.85 -10.11
C ALA A 118 10.43 -10.30 -8.69
N TYR A 119 10.57 -9.37 -7.76
CA TYR A 119 10.89 -9.71 -6.37
C TYR A 119 9.77 -10.51 -5.70
N TYR A 120 8.51 -10.05 -5.81
CA TYR A 120 7.35 -10.75 -5.24
C TYR A 120 7.05 -12.06 -5.98
N GLU A 121 7.19 -12.09 -7.30
CA GLU A 121 7.07 -13.30 -8.10
C GLU A 121 8.03 -14.39 -7.63
N LYS A 122 9.30 -14.02 -7.42
CA LYS A 122 10.31 -14.93 -6.88
C LYS A 122 9.95 -15.46 -5.49
N ILE A 123 9.40 -14.62 -4.61
CA ILE A 123 8.99 -15.04 -3.26
C ILE A 123 7.85 -16.06 -3.36
N LEU A 124 6.82 -15.75 -4.14
CA LEU A 124 5.66 -16.63 -4.34
C LEU A 124 6.06 -17.97 -4.95
N THR A 125 6.91 -17.95 -5.97
CA THR A 125 7.43 -19.16 -6.62
C THR A 125 8.25 -20.02 -5.66
N ASN A 126 9.02 -19.40 -4.76
CA ASN A 126 9.92 -20.08 -3.84
C ASN A 126 9.29 -20.41 -2.48
N ASN A 127 8.04 -20.04 -2.23
CA ASN A 127 7.37 -20.44 -0.99
C ASN A 127 7.19 -21.95 -0.96
N PRO A 128 7.85 -22.68 -0.03
CA PRO A 128 7.86 -24.14 -0.04
C PRO A 128 6.49 -24.76 0.21
N SER A 129 5.54 -24.03 0.77
CA SER A 129 4.17 -24.51 0.96
C SER A 129 3.38 -24.62 -0.34
N GLY A 130 3.77 -23.91 -1.40
CA GLY A 130 3.00 -23.82 -2.64
C GLY A 130 1.61 -23.21 -2.47
N SER A 131 1.37 -22.51 -1.37
CA SER A 131 0.06 -21.97 -0.99
C SER A 131 -0.42 -20.82 -1.88
N GLY A 132 0.49 -20.14 -2.58
CA GLY A 132 0.22 -18.91 -3.31
C GLY A 132 0.09 -17.67 -2.40
N TRP A 133 0.55 -17.76 -1.14
CA TRP A 133 0.78 -16.62 -0.25
C TRP A 133 2.27 -16.28 -0.20
N LEU A 134 2.60 -15.04 0.22
CA LEU A 134 3.98 -14.60 0.34
C LEU A 134 4.76 -15.40 1.40
N ILE A 135 4.08 -15.87 2.45
CA ILE A 135 4.72 -16.57 3.58
C ILE A 135 3.85 -17.76 4.02
N GLY A 136 4.47 -18.93 4.12
CA GLY A 136 3.81 -20.11 4.69
C GLY A 136 2.52 -20.50 4.00
N GLU A 137 1.55 -21.01 4.77
CA GLU A 137 0.30 -21.59 4.26
C GLU A 137 -0.89 -20.63 4.33
N ASP A 138 -0.78 -19.55 5.12
CA ASP A 138 -1.89 -18.67 5.46
C ASP A 138 -1.69 -17.23 4.98
N LEU A 139 -2.83 -16.54 4.77
CA LEU A 139 -2.84 -15.11 4.46
C LEU A 139 -2.22 -14.30 5.58
N SER A 140 -1.33 -13.39 5.22
CA SER A 140 -0.71 -12.42 6.13
C SER A 140 -0.93 -10.98 5.64
N TYR A 141 -0.63 -9.99 6.50
CA TYR A 141 -0.89 -8.59 6.16
C TYR A 141 -0.10 -8.08 4.92
N PRO A 142 1.13 -8.52 4.61
CA PRO A 142 1.80 -8.12 3.38
C PRO A 142 1.09 -8.60 2.10
N ASP A 143 0.36 -9.73 2.12
CA ASP A 143 -0.45 -10.18 0.99
C ASP A 143 -1.57 -9.17 0.67
N LEU A 144 -2.25 -8.67 1.71
CA LEU A 144 -3.28 -7.63 1.57
C LEU A 144 -2.69 -6.31 1.08
N SER A 145 -1.50 -5.98 1.53
CA SER A 145 -0.79 -4.77 1.10
C SER A 145 -0.36 -4.87 -0.35
N LEU A 146 0.18 -6.02 -0.76
CA LEU A 146 0.55 -6.27 -2.16
C LEU A 146 -0.67 -6.24 -3.08
N PHE A 147 -1.78 -6.86 -2.66
CA PHE A 147 -3.06 -6.75 -3.37
C PHE A 147 -3.43 -5.28 -3.65
N GLN A 148 -3.41 -4.42 -2.62
CA GLN A 148 -3.75 -3.01 -2.76
C GLN A 148 -2.79 -2.27 -3.71
N VAL A 149 -1.51 -2.63 -3.68
CA VAL A 149 -0.50 -2.06 -4.59
C VAL A 149 -0.79 -2.44 -6.04
N ILE A 150 -1.09 -3.72 -6.32
CA ILE A 150 -1.41 -4.17 -7.68
C ILE A 150 -2.65 -3.44 -8.23
N GLU A 151 -3.71 -3.32 -7.42
CA GLU A 151 -4.89 -2.54 -7.79
C GLU A 151 -4.54 -1.07 -8.09
N GLY A 152 -3.68 -0.48 -7.26
CA GLY A 152 -3.23 0.90 -7.42
C GLY A 152 -2.38 1.11 -8.68
N LEU A 153 -1.47 0.17 -8.98
CA LEU A 153 -0.64 0.23 -10.19
C LEU A 153 -1.48 0.08 -11.47
N ARG A 154 -2.47 -0.83 -11.47
CA ARG A 154 -3.43 -0.97 -12.58
C ARG A 154 -4.23 0.32 -12.83
N TYR A 155 -4.59 1.02 -11.75
CA TYR A 155 -5.30 2.30 -11.86
C TYR A 155 -4.39 3.43 -12.34
N ALA A 156 -3.20 3.57 -11.74
CA ALA A 156 -2.31 4.71 -12.01
C ALA A 156 -1.57 4.57 -13.35
N PHE A 157 -1.17 3.35 -13.72
CA PHE A 157 -0.33 3.05 -14.89
C PHE A 157 -0.93 1.89 -15.72
N PRO A 158 -2.17 2.02 -16.26
CA PRO A 158 -2.83 0.94 -16.97
C PRO A 158 -2.04 0.43 -18.18
N ASN A 159 -1.36 1.30 -18.91
CA ASN A 159 -0.55 0.92 -20.06
C ASN A 159 0.76 0.25 -19.65
N GLY A 160 1.52 0.89 -18.77
CA GLY A 160 2.82 0.41 -18.31
C GLY A 160 2.70 -0.86 -17.47
N PHE A 161 1.77 -0.91 -16.53
CA PHE A 161 1.51 -2.10 -15.73
C PHE A 161 0.93 -3.23 -16.59
N GLY A 162 -0.02 -2.94 -17.49
CA GLY A 162 -0.62 -3.93 -18.38
C GLY A 162 0.39 -4.63 -19.30
N LYS A 163 1.48 -3.95 -19.70
CA LYS A 163 2.58 -4.57 -20.44
C LYS A 163 3.40 -5.53 -19.57
N ALA A 164 3.55 -5.24 -18.28
CA ALA A 164 4.39 -5.99 -17.37
C ALA A 164 3.67 -7.17 -16.68
N GLU A 165 2.39 -7.02 -16.35
CA GLU A 165 1.69 -7.96 -15.46
C GLU A 165 1.68 -9.41 -15.95
N GLY A 166 1.67 -9.65 -17.27
CA GLY A 166 1.69 -10.97 -17.86
C GLY A 166 2.99 -11.77 -17.61
N GLU A 167 4.05 -11.11 -17.19
CA GLU A 167 5.34 -11.75 -16.87
C GLU A 167 5.41 -12.21 -15.38
N TYR A 168 4.41 -11.87 -14.55
CA TYR A 168 4.39 -12.13 -13.11
C TYR A 168 3.10 -12.84 -12.67
N PRO A 169 2.84 -14.07 -13.18
CA PRO A 169 1.56 -14.75 -13.00
C PRO A 169 1.21 -15.01 -11.52
N HIS A 170 2.18 -15.39 -10.66
CA HIS A 170 1.88 -15.68 -9.25
C HIS A 170 1.51 -14.41 -8.47
N VAL A 171 2.07 -13.24 -8.84
CA VAL A 171 1.65 -11.96 -8.26
C VAL A 171 0.20 -11.65 -8.61
N ILE A 172 -0.21 -11.94 -9.85
CA ILE A 172 -1.59 -11.73 -10.31
C ILE A 172 -2.54 -12.76 -9.66
N GLU A 173 -2.12 -14.03 -9.57
CA GLU A 173 -2.88 -15.07 -8.86
C GLU A 173 -3.09 -14.73 -7.37
N LEU A 174 -2.07 -14.21 -6.68
CA LEU A 174 -2.21 -13.71 -5.31
C LEU A 174 -3.27 -12.60 -5.24
N ARG A 175 -3.17 -11.63 -6.15
CA ARG A 175 -4.15 -10.53 -6.21
C ARG A 175 -5.57 -11.06 -6.37
N ASP A 176 -5.81 -11.99 -7.31
CA ASP A 176 -7.12 -12.56 -7.56
C ASP A 176 -7.62 -13.36 -6.34
N LYS A 177 -6.74 -14.17 -5.77
CA LYS A 177 -7.01 -14.93 -4.55
C LYS A 177 -7.39 -14.05 -3.36
N VAL A 178 -6.76 -12.88 -3.17
CA VAL A 178 -7.15 -11.92 -2.14
C VAL A 178 -8.50 -11.29 -2.45
N ALA A 179 -8.74 -10.89 -3.71
CA ALA A 179 -10.00 -10.28 -4.14
C ALA A 179 -11.21 -11.20 -3.91
N GLU A 180 -11.06 -12.50 -4.17
CA GLU A 180 -12.12 -13.51 -4.05
C GLU A 180 -12.45 -13.90 -2.60
N ARG A 181 -11.61 -13.54 -1.62
CA ARG A 181 -11.91 -13.83 -0.21
C ARG A 181 -13.21 -13.15 0.22
N PRO A 182 -14.14 -13.86 0.89
CA PRO A 182 -15.46 -13.32 1.21
C PRO A 182 -15.44 -11.96 1.93
N LYS A 183 -14.53 -11.78 2.90
CA LYS A 183 -14.40 -10.50 3.61
C LYS A 183 -13.85 -9.39 2.72
N THR A 184 -12.91 -9.71 1.83
CA THR A 184 -12.35 -8.75 0.88
C THR A 184 -13.37 -8.39 -0.19
N ALA A 185 -14.01 -9.38 -0.81
CA ALA A 185 -15.05 -9.16 -1.81
C ALA A 185 -16.20 -8.29 -1.25
N ASN A 186 -16.68 -8.59 -0.04
CA ASN A 186 -17.70 -7.79 0.63
C ASN A 186 -17.24 -6.34 0.90
N TYR A 187 -15.97 -6.14 1.27
CA TYR A 187 -15.42 -4.80 1.44
C TYR A 187 -15.33 -4.05 0.12
N LEU A 188 -14.83 -4.71 -0.94
CA LEU A 188 -14.68 -4.11 -2.27
C LEU A 188 -16.02 -3.68 -2.86
N ALA A 189 -17.10 -4.42 -2.57
CA ALA A 189 -18.47 -4.11 -3.00
C ALA A 189 -19.20 -3.10 -2.08
N SER A 190 -18.58 -2.67 -0.99
CA SER A 190 -19.25 -1.82 0.00
C SER A 190 -18.95 -0.33 -0.21
N GLU A 191 -19.84 0.55 0.24
CA GLU A 191 -19.64 2.00 0.28
C GLU A 191 -18.46 2.44 1.15
N ARG A 192 -17.89 1.55 1.98
CA ARG A 192 -16.67 1.82 2.75
C ARG A 192 -15.41 1.81 1.88
N ARG A 193 -15.47 1.20 0.70
CA ARG A 193 -14.37 1.24 -0.28
C ARG A 193 -14.30 2.64 -0.87
N ILE A 194 -13.20 3.34 -0.63
CA ILE A 194 -12.93 4.62 -1.27
C ILE A 194 -12.35 4.32 -2.65
N ASP A 195 -12.98 4.85 -3.70
CA ASP A 195 -12.47 4.75 -5.06
C ASP A 195 -11.10 5.42 -5.21
N PHE A 196 -10.31 4.93 -6.15
CA PHE A 196 -9.10 5.63 -6.53
C PHE A 196 -9.44 7.03 -7.05
N ASN A 197 -8.60 8.00 -6.75
CA ASN A 197 -8.85 9.41 -7.05
C ASN A 197 -7.52 10.18 -7.20
N THR A 198 -7.62 11.47 -7.48
CA THR A 198 -6.46 12.34 -7.67
C THR A 198 -5.87 12.92 -6.38
N MET A 199 -6.32 12.46 -5.20
CA MET A 199 -5.82 12.91 -3.89
C MET A 199 -5.05 11.81 -3.14
N GLY A 200 -5.13 10.56 -3.62
CA GLY A 200 -4.43 9.43 -3.04
C GLY A 200 -2.96 9.32 -3.51
N VAL A 201 -2.30 8.22 -3.10
CA VAL A 201 -0.94 7.86 -3.57
C VAL A 201 -1.00 7.41 -5.03
N PHE A 202 -1.97 6.59 -5.38
CA PHE A 202 -2.19 6.16 -6.75
C PHE A 202 -3.07 7.17 -7.47
N ARG A 203 -2.48 7.91 -8.42
CA ARG A 203 -3.15 8.91 -9.25
C ARG A 203 -2.95 8.56 -10.72
N HIS A 204 -4.02 8.61 -11.49
CA HIS A 204 -3.93 8.42 -12.93
C HIS A 204 -3.82 9.77 -13.64
N TYR A 205 -2.67 9.99 -14.26
CA TYR A 205 -2.40 11.09 -15.18
C TYR A 205 -1.99 10.48 -16.52
N PRO A 206 -2.78 10.64 -17.61
CA PRO A 206 -2.49 10.02 -18.91
C PRO A 206 -1.07 10.33 -19.45
N GLU A 207 -0.56 11.53 -19.18
CA GLU A 207 0.78 11.96 -19.59
C GLU A 207 1.92 11.28 -18.82
N LEU A 208 1.64 10.61 -17.70
CA LEU A 208 2.61 9.84 -16.93
C LEU A 208 2.64 8.35 -17.32
N ASP A 209 1.67 7.90 -18.11
CA ASP A 209 1.53 6.51 -18.57
C ASP A 209 1.14 6.47 -20.06
N PRO A 210 1.97 6.97 -20.95
CA PRO A 210 1.67 6.98 -22.39
C PRO A 210 1.55 5.55 -22.94
N ALA A 211 0.69 5.38 -23.97
CA ALA A 211 0.38 4.10 -24.62
C ALA A 211 1.60 3.43 -25.28
#